data_06a43ccbb3964474a4a34e9e197abb47
#
_entry.id   06a43ccbb3964474a4a34e9e197abb47
#
_cell.length_a   1.000
_cell.length_b   1.000
_cell.length_c   1.000
_cell.angle_alpha   90.00
_cell.angle_beta   90.00
_cell.angle_gamma   90.00
#
_symmetry.space_group_name_H-M   'P 1'
#
loop_
_entity.id
_entity.type
_entity.pdbx_description
1 polymer ?
#
loop_
_entity_poly.entity_id
_entity_poly.type
_entity_poly.pdbx_seq_one_letter_code
_entity_poly.pdbx_strand_id
1 'polypeptide(L)'
;LRRWEAPQSLGDLCADIDDMYWSMTDGNTVKITRVGEGEARRWLVSLPGTAHMDFESNANPADMESNIREMIGIESNMRSGLVMAIHDAMKRDGLNPQEYATEPVLICGHSQGGLIATVLASMNPKTAGLDVQAILATGAPARRYRIRPDVTMVSLAHDQDVIPSMDGTPARQADHRVTIGRKLVRPRRQPLYYAHSSATYTETARQLERMVKVNPWGRTASAVAALQDFLPQDDEVTRVMFYEIWQDVTTPTSFETFDPVVTLAKDDSVTPVEFDVSWPPSSSRATVSVASSDSDEGALLTSTVNDFPSLERTPNDE
;
A
#
# COMPACT_ATOMS: atom_id res chain seq x y z
N LEU A 1 9.93 -5.52 -17.35
CA LEU A 1 10.17 -6.95 -17.11
C LEU A 1 10.07 -7.23 -15.61
N ARG A 2 9.22 -8.17 -15.21
CA ARG A 2 9.04 -8.57 -13.81
C ARG A 2 10.32 -9.24 -13.30
N ARG A 3 10.78 -8.85 -12.11
CA ARG A 3 11.93 -9.49 -11.46
C ARG A 3 11.44 -10.65 -10.59
N TRP A 4 11.80 -11.87 -10.99
CA TRP A 4 11.48 -13.10 -10.24
C TRP A 4 12.48 -13.41 -9.12
N GLU A 5 13.38 -12.50 -8.83
CA GLU A 5 14.33 -12.61 -7.74
C GLU A 5 13.80 -11.96 -6.46
N ALA A 6 14.12 -12.54 -5.32
CA ALA A 6 13.83 -11.95 -4.04
C ALA A 6 14.65 -10.66 -3.85
N PRO A 7 14.06 -9.56 -3.31
CA PRO A 7 14.81 -8.34 -3.04
C PRO A 7 15.86 -8.58 -1.95
N GLN A 8 17.08 -8.08 -2.17
CA GLN A 8 18.21 -8.23 -1.25
C GLN A 8 18.52 -6.93 -0.50
N SER A 9 17.84 -5.85 -0.82
CA SER A 9 18.03 -4.52 -0.24
C SER A 9 16.72 -3.73 -0.21
N LEU A 10 16.68 -2.66 0.58
CA LEU A 10 15.56 -1.70 0.55
C LEU A 10 15.46 -1.03 -0.83
N GLY A 11 16.62 -0.78 -1.46
CA GLY A 11 16.67 -0.29 -2.82
C GLY A 11 16.05 -1.25 -3.84
N ASP A 12 16.18 -2.57 -3.63
CA ASP A 12 15.57 -3.57 -4.50
C ASP A 12 14.04 -3.64 -4.32
N LEU A 13 13.53 -3.49 -3.10
CA LEU A 13 12.09 -3.36 -2.85
C LEU A 13 11.48 -2.17 -3.62
N CYS A 14 12.17 -1.05 -3.63
CA CYS A 14 11.74 0.12 -4.41
C CYS A 14 11.88 -0.11 -5.92
N ALA A 15 12.93 -0.80 -6.37
CA ALA A 15 13.14 -1.14 -7.78
C ALA A 15 12.07 -2.12 -8.28
N ASP A 16 11.62 -3.05 -7.46
CA ASP A 16 10.49 -3.94 -7.79
C ASP A 16 9.22 -3.14 -8.09
N ILE A 17 8.95 -2.07 -7.33
CA ILE A 17 7.82 -1.17 -7.58
C ILE A 17 8.00 -0.44 -8.93
N ASP A 18 9.19 0.07 -9.20
CA ASP A 18 9.48 0.75 -10.47
C ASP A 18 9.29 -0.19 -11.66
N ASP A 19 9.79 -1.42 -11.57
CA ASP A 19 9.60 -2.45 -12.61
C ASP A 19 8.11 -2.76 -12.83
N MET A 20 7.28 -2.80 -11.78
CA MET A 20 5.85 -3.10 -11.87
C MET A 20 5.02 -1.99 -12.53
N TYR A 21 5.42 -0.72 -12.42
CA TYR A 21 4.74 0.37 -13.14
C TYR A 21 4.83 0.23 -14.67
N TRP A 22 5.82 -0.51 -15.17
CA TRP A 22 5.98 -0.79 -16.59
C TRP A 22 5.28 -2.08 -17.04
N SER A 23 4.62 -2.80 -16.12
CA SER A 23 3.81 -3.95 -16.51
C SER A 23 2.57 -3.46 -17.26
N MET A 24 2.37 -3.96 -18.47
CA MET A 24 1.27 -3.56 -19.37
C MET A 24 -0.01 -4.38 -19.05
N THR A 25 -0.43 -4.38 -17.79
CA THR A 25 -1.67 -5.04 -17.37
C THR A 25 -2.72 -3.99 -17.03
N ASP A 26 -3.99 -4.31 -17.23
CA ASP A 26 -5.11 -3.42 -16.87
C ASP A 26 -5.37 -3.38 -15.37
N GLY A 27 -4.85 -4.35 -14.61
CA GLY A 27 -4.89 -4.43 -13.15
C GLY A 27 -3.64 -3.88 -12.49
N ASN A 28 -3.65 -3.73 -11.16
CA ASN A 28 -2.47 -3.34 -10.42
C ASN A 28 -1.65 -4.57 -10.02
N THR A 29 -0.38 -4.59 -10.39
CA THR A 29 0.53 -5.70 -10.07
C THR A 29 1.18 -5.47 -8.70
N VAL A 30 1.19 -6.52 -7.88
CA VAL A 30 1.83 -6.55 -6.55
C VAL A 30 2.80 -7.72 -6.50
N LYS A 31 4.02 -7.50 -6.01
CA LYS A 31 5.00 -8.56 -5.78
C LYS A 31 5.00 -8.96 -4.31
N ILE A 32 4.84 -10.25 -4.04
CA ILE A 32 4.89 -10.83 -2.70
C ILE A 32 6.02 -11.84 -2.67
N THR A 33 6.92 -11.71 -1.70
CA THR A 33 8.04 -12.62 -1.50
C THR A 33 7.95 -13.25 -0.13
N ARG A 34 7.83 -14.58 -0.05
CA ARG A 34 8.03 -15.32 1.18
C ARG A 34 9.54 -15.50 1.41
N VAL A 35 9.99 -15.22 2.61
CA VAL A 35 11.38 -15.40 3.06
C VAL A 35 11.39 -16.34 4.26
N GLY A 36 12.29 -17.32 4.27
CA GLY A 36 12.41 -18.30 5.32
C GLY A 36 11.24 -19.29 5.36
N GLU A 37 11.27 -20.21 6.33
CA GLU A 37 10.24 -21.22 6.55
C GLU A 37 9.98 -21.39 8.06
N GLY A 38 8.84 -21.99 8.42
CA GLY A 38 8.47 -22.24 9.80
C GLY A 38 8.43 -20.96 10.63
N GLU A 39 9.09 -20.94 11.78
CA GLU A 39 9.14 -19.78 12.70
C GLU A 39 9.95 -18.60 12.14
N ALA A 40 10.85 -18.84 11.19
CA ALA A 40 11.64 -17.78 10.54
C ALA A 40 10.91 -17.15 9.34
N ARG A 41 9.73 -17.65 8.99
CA ARG A 41 8.95 -17.16 7.84
C ARG A 41 8.50 -15.72 8.05
N ARG A 42 8.65 -14.93 7.00
CA ARG A 42 8.20 -13.55 6.92
C ARG A 42 7.91 -13.16 5.48
N TRP A 43 7.18 -12.09 5.29
CA TRP A 43 6.63 -11.69 4.00
C TRP A 43 7.08 -10.29 3.62
N LEU A 44 7.57 -10.15 2.39
CA LEU A 44 7.89 -8.87 1.77
C LEU A 44 6.84 -8.58 0.70
N VAL A 45 6.32 -7.36 0.71
CA VAL A 45 5.33 -6.90 -0.27
C VAL A 45 5.83 -5.62 -0.91
N SER A 46 5.95 -5.61 -2.24
CA SER A 46 6.21 -4.39 -3.01
C SER A 46 4.92 -3.96 -3.68
N LEU A 47 4.44 -2.76 -3.29
CA LEU A 47 3.12 -2.24 -3.63
C LEU A 47 3.25 -0.92 -4.40
N PRO A 48 2.92 -0.88 -5.70
CA PRO A 48 2.87 0.35 -6.48
C PRO A 48 1.78 1.31 -5.98
N GLY A 49 1.83 2.53 -6.48
CA GLY A 49 0.82 3.55 -6.22
C GLY A 49 -0.24 3.62 -7.30
N THR A 50 -0.85 4.81 -7.43
CA THR A 50 -1.95 5.09 -8.35
C THR A 50 -1.51 4.90 -9.81
N ALA A 51 -2.24 4.05 -10.52
CA ALA A 51 -2.07 3.82 -11.95
C ALA A 51 -2.97 4.74 -12.79
N HIS A 52 -4.18 5.04 -12.31
CA HIS A 52 -5.17 5.88 -12.98
C HIS A 52 -5.48 7.13 -12.16
N MET A 53 -5.22 8.29 -12.75
CA MET A 53 -5.36 9.61 -12.11
C MET A 53 -6.72 10.29 -12.40
N ASP A 54 -7.55 9.70 -13.25
CA ASP A 54 -8.91 10.12 -13.49
C ASP A 54 -9.89 9.58 -12.43
N PHE A 55 -11.11 10.08 -12.45
CA PHE A 55 -12.20 9.65 -11.57
C PHE A 55 -13.19 8.72 -12.29
N GLU A 56 -12.86 8.28 -13.49
CA GLU A 56 -13.67 7.32 -14.22
C GLU A 56 -13.49 5.92 -13.59
N SER A 57 -14.60 5.18 -13.53
CA SER A 57 -14.57 3.80 -13.06
C SER A 57 -13.80 2.94 -14.07
N ASN A 58 -12.80 2.22 -13.59
CA ASN A 58 -11.99 1.33 -14.41
C ASN A 58 -11.71 0.02 -13.66
N ALA A 59 -11.19 -0.98 -14.36
CA ALA A 59 -10.94 -2.30 -13.78
C ALA A 59 -9.72 -2.33 -12.84
N ASN A 60 -8.86 -1.30 -12.86
CA ASN A 60 -7.70 -1.21 -11.99
C ASN A 60 -8.05 -0.43 -10.71
N PRO A 61 -8.05 -1.06 -9.52
CA PRO A 61 -8.39 -0.39 -8.27
C PRO A 61 -7.31 0.58 -7.75
N ALA A 62 -6.15 0.65 -8.39
CA ALA A 62 -5.12 1.66 -8.08
C ALA A 62 -5.48 3.01 -8.71
N ASP A 63 -6.59 3.57 -8.32
CA ASP A 63 -7.25 4.75 -8.87
C ASP A 63 -7.41 5.89 -7.85
N MET A 64 -8.01 6.99 -8.27
CA MET A 64 -8.25 8.14 -7.41
C MET A 64 -9.35 7.88 -6.37
N GLU A 65 -10.31 7.00 -6.64
CA GLU A 65 -11.31 6.60 -5.64
C GLU A 65 -10.64 5.92 -4.46
N SER A 66 -9.75 4.97 -4.71
CA SER A 66 -8.97 4.30 -3.67
C SER A 66 -8.14 5.28 -2.84
N ASN A 67 -7.54 6.30 -3.46
CA ASN A 67 -6.83 7.36 -2.72
C ASN A 67 -7.75 8.08 -1.74
N ILE A 68 -8.92 8.54 -2.21
CA ILE A 68 -9.86 9.29 -1.39
C ILE A 68 -10.38 8.42 -0.25
N ARG A 69 -10.78 7.18 -0.54
CA ARG A 69 -11.30 6.24 0.47
C ARG A 69 -10.27 6.02 1.58
N GLU A 70 -9.03 5.73 1.24
CA GLU A 70 -7.96 5.53 2.22
C GLU A 70 -7.66 6.81 3.01
N MET A 71 -7.68 7.98 2.40
CA MET A 71 -7.44 9.25 3.10
C MET A 71 -8.53 9.60 4.11
N ILE A 72 -9.77 9.16 3.91
CA ILE A 72 -10.88 9.37 4.85
C ILE A 72 -11.15 8.18 5.77
N GLY A 73 -10.32 7.13 5.70
CA GLY A 73 -10.42 5.95 6.57
C GLY A 73 -11.44 4.91 6.13
N ILE A 74 -11.90 4.98 4.88
CA ILE A 74 -12.79 3.98 4.27
C ILE A 74 -11.95 2.96 3.52
N GLU A 75 -12.32 1.69 3.60
CA GLU A 75 -11.64 0.63 2.87
C GLU A 75 -11.78 0.79 1.36
N SER A 76 -10.64 0.72 0.65
CA SER A 76 -10.60 0.72 -0.81
C SER A 76 -10.58 -0.69 -1.37
N ASN A 77 -11.00 -0.86 -2.64
CA ASN A 77 -10.87 -2.12 -3.35
C ASN A 77 -9.40 -2.54 -3.49
N MET A 78 -8.49 -1.55 -3.63
CA MET A 78 -7.07 -1.83 -3.69
C MET A 78 -6.55 -2.44 -2.38
N ARG A 79 -6.97 -1.92 -1.21
CA ARG A 79 -6.59 -2.49 0.09
C ARG A 79 -7.17 -3.89 0.30
N SER A 80 -8.45 -4.08 0.01
CA SER A 80 -9.09 -5.40 0.08
C SER A 80 -8.41 -6.42 -0.81
N GLY A 81 -8.12 -6.07 -2.07
CA GLY A 81 -7.42 -6.92 -3.02
C GLY A 81 -5.99 -7.25 -2.58
N LEU A 82 -5.28 -6.29 -1.99
CA LEU A 82 -3.96 -6.53 -1.41
C LEU A 82 -4.00 -7.56 -0.28
N VAL A 83 -4.93 -7.41 0.66
CA VAL A 83 -5.10 -8.37 1.78
C VAL A 83 -5.42 -9.75 1.24
N MET A 84 -6.33 -9.85 0.26
CA MET A 84 -6.65 -11.12 -0.41
C MET A 84 -5.43 -11.76 -1.09
N ALA A 85 -4.61 -10.97 -1.78
CA ALA A 85 -3.41 -11.45 -2.45
C ALA A 85 -2.40 -12.02 -1.44
N ILE A 86 -2.18 -11.33 -0.32
CA ILE A 86 -1.26 -11.81 0.73
C ILE A 86 -1.83 -13.08 1.40
N HIS A 87 -3.13 -13.14 1.67
CA HIS A 87 -3.77 -14.34 2.22
C HIS A 87 -3.66 -15.54 1.26
N ASP A 88 -3.83 -15.33 -0.06
CA ASP A 88 -3.64 -16.40 -1.04
C ASP A 88 -2.18 -16.88 -1.07
N ALA A 89 -1.21 -15.96 -1.00
CA ALA A 89 0.20 -16.31 -0.91
C ALA A 89 0.49 -17.16 0.34
N MET A 90 -0.04 -16.76 1.50
CA MET A 90 0.09 -17.49 2.76
C MET A 90 -0.58 -18.87 2.69
N LYS A 91 -1.77 -18.94 2.11
CA LYS A 91 -2.49 -20.21 1.88
C LYS A 91 -1.69 -21.17 0.97
N ARG A 92 -1.09 -20.66 -0.11
CA ARG A 92 -0.23 -21.44 -1.01
C ARG A 92 1.05 -21.95 -0.34
N ASP A 93 1.47 -21.30 0.74
CA ASP A 93 2.58 -21.74 1.58
C ASP A 93 2.13 -22.67 2.73
N GLY A 94 0.84 -23.07 2.76
CA GLY A 94 0.28 -24.06 3.69
C GLY A 94 -0.24 -23.48 5.01
N LEU A 95 -0.32 -22.16 5.16
CA LEU A 95 -0.86 -21.52 6.36
C LEU A 95 -2.38 -21.61 6.41
N ASN A 96 -2.91 -21.72 7.63
CA ASN A 96 -4.34 -21.61 7.88
C ASN A 96 -4.78 -20.16 8.11
N PRO A 97 -6.04 -19.82 7.87
CA PRO A 97 -6.53 -18.44 8.04
C PRO A 97 -6.30 -17.84 9.43
N GLN A 98 -6.25 -18.66 10.48
CA GLN A 98 -6.00 -18.22 11.85
C GLN A 98 -4.55 -17.73 12.07
N GLU A 99 -3.63 -18.13 11.20
CA GLU A 99 -2.21 -17.80 11.28
C GLU A 99 -1.88 -16.50 10.52
N TYR A 100 -2.71 -16.05 9.55
CA TYR A 100 -2.40 -14.92 8.69
C TYR A 100 -2.11 -13.62 9.46
N ALA A 101 -2.87 -13.35 10.51
CA ALA A 101 -2.71 -12.14 11.33
C ALA A 101 -1.56 -12.23 12.35
N THR A 102 -0.75 -13.29 12.31
CA THR A 102 0.44 -13.48 13.16
C THR A 102 1.73 -13.58 12.36
N GLU A 103 1.62 -13.68 11.04
CA GLU A 103 2.78 -13.74 10.15
C GLU A 103 3.40 -12.34 9.96
N PRO A 104 4.70 -12.16 10.18
CA PRO A 104 5.36 -10.86 10.02
C PRO A 104 5.36 -10.39 8.57
N VAL A 105 4.85 -9.18 8.32
CA VAL A 105 4.79 -8.57 6.98
C VAL A 105 5.54 -7.24 6.97
N LEU A 106 6.44 -7.06 6.00
CA LEU A 106 6.97 -5.77 5.58
C LEU A 106 6.30 -5.35 4.28
N ILE A 107 5.77 -4.12 4.23
CA ILE A 107 5.25 -3.54 2.99
C ILE A 107 6.13 -2.36 2.57
N CYS A 108 6.72 -2.47 1.39
CA CYS A 108 7.30 -1.36 0.67
C CYS A 108 6.24 -0.79 -0.25
N GLY A 109 5.80 0.45 -0.03
CA GLY A 109 4.74 1.09 -0.81
C GLY A 109 5.14 2.46 -1.33
N HIS A 110 4.84 2.70 -2.62
CA HIS A 110 5.02 4.00 -3.25
C HIS A 110 3.68 4.72 -3.37
N SER A 111 3.64 6.02 -3.05
CA SER A 111 2.44 6.86 -3.22
C SER A 111 1.22 6.26 -2.50
N GLN A 112 0.14 5.92 -3.20
CA GLN A 112 -1.04 5.21 -2.67
C GLN A 112 -0.64 3.91 -1.93
N GLY A 113 0.32 3.15 -2.47
CA GLY A 113 0.78 1.91 -1.83
C GLY A 113 1.35 2.14 -0.43
N GLY A 114 2.09 3.23 -0.24
CA GLY A 114 2.59 3.63 1.08
C GLY A 114 1.49 4.12 2.03
N LEU A 115 0.45 4.76 1.50
CA LEU A 115 -0.75 5.13 2.26
C LEU A 115 -1.48 3.88 2.76
N ILE A 116 -1.78 2.92 1.88
CA ILE A 116 -2.44 1.65 2.22
C ILE A 116 -1.63 0.87 3.27
N ALA A 117 -0.32 0.75 3.09
CA ALA A 117 0.57 0.10 4.05
C ALA A 117 0.46 0.73 5.45
N THR A 118 0.41 2.07 5.51
CA THR A 118 0.31 2.82 6.76
C THR A 118 -1.06 2.65 7.42
N VAL A 119 -2.14 2.61 6.64
CA VAL A 119 -3.49 2.33 7.15
C VAL A 119 -3.53 0.94 7.79
N LEU A 120 -3.05 -0.10 7.08
CA LEU A 120 -2.99 -1.47 7.61
C LEU A 120 -2.18 -1.55 8.91
N ALA A 121 -1.03 -0.87 8.97
CA ALA A 121 -0.17 -0.85 10.16
C ALA A 121 -0.75 -0.03 11.33
N SER A 122 -1.74 0.81 11.09
CA SER A 122 -2.46 1.53 12.14
C SER A 122 -3.57 0.69 12.79
N MET A 123 -3.97 -0.40 12.15
CA MET A 123 -5.05 -1.29 12.58
C MET A 123 -4.52 -2.42 13.46
N ASN A 124 -5.40 -2.98 14.29
CA ASN A 124 -5.11 -4.23 14.98
C ASN A 124 -4.93 -5.36 13.94
N PRO A 125 -3.92 -6.24 14.07
CA PRO A 125 -3.67 -7.31 13.10
C PRO A 125 -4.88 -8.21 12.82
N LYS A 126 -5.67 -8.53 13.83
CA LYS A 126 -6.90 -9.33 13.64
C LYS A 126 -7.95 -8.60 12.82
N THR A 127 -8.03 -7.27 12.95
CA THR A 127 -8.96 -6.45 12.16
C THR A 127 -8.43 -6.21 10.75
N ALA A 128 -7.12 -5.99 10.60
CA ALA A 128 -6.47 -5.83 9.31
C ALA A 128 -6.39 -7.15 8.51
N GLY A 129 -6.45 -8.29 9.21
CA GLY A 129 -6.18 -9.61 8.63
C GLY A 129 -4.69 -9.88 8.38
N LEU A 130 -3.81 -8.97 8.76
CA LEU A 130 -2.36 -9.00 8.52
C LEU A 130 -1.61 -8.40 9.70
N ASP A 131 -0.43 -8.93 10.01
CA ASP A 131 0.49 -8.33 10.97
C ASP A 131 1.61 -7.53 10.26
N VAL A 132 1.28 -6.31 9.86
CA VAL A 132 2.28 -5.41 9.29
C VAL A 132 3.19 -4.91 10.40
N GLN A 133 4.44 -5.35 10.40
CA GLN A 133 5.45 -5.00 11.41
C GLN A 133 6.49 -4.00 10.91
N ALA A 134 6.65 -3.87 9.59
CA ALA A 134 7.59 -2.92 8.99
C ALA A 134 7.02 -2.27 7.74
N ILE A 135 7.36 -0.99 7.53
CA ILE A 135 6.94 -0.21 6.36
C ILE A 135 8.12 0.57 5.80
N LEU A 136 8.34 0.46 4.50
CA LEU A 136 9.10 1.43 3.72
C LEU A 136 8.14 2.21 2.83
N ALA A 137 7.80 3.44 3.21
CA ALA A 137 6.90 4.29 2.43
C ALA A 137 7.69 5.32 1.63
N THR A 138 7.44 5.38 0.33
CA THR A 138 8.11 6.31 -0.59
C THR A 138 7.09 7.24 -1.24
N GLY A 139 7.25 8.55 -1.06
CA GLY A 139 6.37 9.55 -1.67
C GLY A 139 4.90 9.46 -1.24
N ALA A 140 4.62 8.94 -0.06
CA ALA A 140 3.26 8.62 0.37
C ALA A 140 2.61 9.71 1.23
N PRO A 141 1.31 10.05 1.04
CA PRO A 141 0.55 10.96 1.89
C PRO A 141 0.06 10.23 3.15
N ALA A 142 1.00 9.76 3.98
CA ALA A 142 0.74 8.81 5.07
C ALA A 142 0.97 9.39 6.48
N ARG A 143 1.14 10.74 6.59
CA ARG A 143 1.53 11.39 7.85
C ARG A 143 0.39 11.43 8.86
N ARG A 144 -0.85 11.41 8.40
CA ARG A 144 -2.07 11.50 9.21
C ARG A 144 -2.28 10.30 10.12
N TYR A 145 -1.97 9.10 9.63
CA TYR A 145 -2.22 7.86 10.37
C TYR A 145 -1.19 7.62 11.48
N ARG A 146 -1.66 7.12 12.61
CA ARG A 146 -0.82 6.65 13.71
C ARG A 146 -0.63 5.15 13.55
N ILE A 147 0.59 4.75 13.23
CA ILE A 147 0.95 3.33 13.24
C ILE A 147 1.05 2.80 14.66
N ARG A 148 0.88 1.51 14.83
CA ARG A 148 1.06 0.84 16.13
C ARG A 148 2.50 1.04 16.62
N PRO A 149 2.73 1.05 17.96
CA PRO A 149 4.08 1.23 18.53
C PRO A 149 5.08 0.10 18.20
N ASP A 150 4.56 -1.09 17.90
CA ASP A 150 5.32 -2.28 17.51
C ASP A 150 5.71 -2.32 16.03
N VAL A 151 5.26 -1.36 15.23
CA VAL A 151 5.58 -1.24 13.81
C VAL A 151 6.74 -0.27 13.60
N THR A 152 7.74 -0.69 12.83
CA THR A 152 8.81 0.22 12.40
C THR A 152 8.50 0.78 11.01
N MET A 153 8.56 2.10 10.87
CA MET A 153 8.32 2.79 9.59
C MET A 153 9.46 3.70 9.20
N VAL A 154 9.96 3.51 8.00
CA VAL A 154 10.85 4.46 7.31
C VAL A 154 10.07 5.10 6.16
N SER A 155 9.93 6.41 6.19
CA SER A 155 9.31 7.20 5.12
C SER A 155 10.38 7.97 4.37
N LEU A 156 10.39 7.87 3.05
CA LEU A 156 11.22 8.67 2.17
C LEU A 156 10.37 9.76 1.52
N ALA A 157 10.81 11.01 1.60
CA ALA A 157 10.13 12.15 1.01
C ALA A 157 11.15 13.08 0.33
N HIS A 158 10.82 13.54 -0.86
CA HIS A 158 11.64 14.55 -1.53
C HIS A 158 11.06 15.95 -1.26
N ASP A 159 11.91 16.94 -1.04
CA ASP A 159 11.48 18.32 -0.78
C ASP A 159 10.63 18.90 -1.93
N GLN A 160 10.85 18.41 -3.14
CA GLN A 160 10.15 18.84 -4.34
C GLN A 160 8.90 18.00 -4.67
N ASP A 161 8.65 16.91 -3.93
CA ASP A 161 7.46 16.08 -4.08
C ASP A 161 6.34 16.60 -3.17
N VAL A 162 5.24 17.02 -3.78
CA VAL A 162 4.08 17.57 -3.04
C VAL A 162 3.20 16.47 -2.44
N ILE A 163 3.24 15.24 -3.00
CA ILE A 163 2.33 14.14 -2.63
C ILE A 163 2.42 13.79 -1.14
N PRO A 164 3.61 13.63 -0.52
CA PRO A 164 3.69 13.33 0.91
C PRO A 164 3.03 14.35 1.83
N SER A 165 2.76 15.56 1.33
CA SER A 165 2.14 16.66 2.09
C SER A 165 0.64 16.82 1.83
N MET A 166 0.07 16.06 0.90
CA MET A 166 -1.34 16.20 0.49
C MET A 166 -2.34 15.80 1.58
N ASP A 167 -1.92 15.07 2.60
CA ASP A 167 -2.75 14.77 3.78
C ASP A 167 -2.87 15.95 4.77
N GLY A 168 -2.20 17.07 4.50
CA GLY A 168 -2.25 18.29 5.31
C GLY A 168 -1.62 18.16 6.71
N THR A 169 -0.90 17.08 6.97
CA THR A 169 -0.31 16.78 8.28
C THR A 169 1.21 16.94 8.25
N PRO A 170 1.84 17.56 9.26
CA PRO A 170 3.29 17.64 9.34
C PRO A 170 3.92 16.24 9.53
N ALA A 171 5.15 16.10 9.05
CA ALA A 171 5.90 14.84 9.21
C ALA A 171 6.00 14.46 10.70
N ARG A 172 5.63 13.23 11.02
CA ARG A 172 5.74 12.68 12.37
C ARG A 172 7.08 11.99 12.55
N GLN A 173 7.69 12.22 13.70
CA GLN A 173 8.91 11.54 14.13
C GLN A 173 8.63 10.84 15.45
N ALA A 174 9.00 9.58 15.54
CA ALA A 174 8.96 8.77 16.76
C ALA A 174 10.11 7.77 16.70
N ASP A 175 10.39 7.05 17.76
CA ASP A 175 11.50 6.07 17.75
C ASP A 175 11.27 4.95 16.74
N HIS A 176 10.01 4.56 16.52
CA HIS A 176 9.58 3.55 15.57
C HIS A 176 9.14 4.13 14.20
N ARG A 177 9.16 5.46 14.02
CA ARG A 177 8.75 6.15 12.78
C ARG A 177 9.71 7.24 12.41
N VAL A 178 10.45 7.04 11.33
CA VAL A 178 11.48 7.96 10.84
C VAL A 178 11.11 8.46 9.45
N THR A 179 11.18 9.78 9.25
CA THR A 179 11.01 10.39 7.93
C THR A 179 12.35 10.95 7.47
N ILE A 180 12.80 10.52 6.29
CA ILE A 180 14.03 10.95 5.64
C ILE A 180 13.65 11.88 4.49
N GLY A 181 14.00 13.14 4.65
CA GLY A 181 13.89 14.14 3.59
C GLY A 181 15.10 14.13 2.67
N ARG A 182 14.89 14.29 1.37
CA ARG A 182 15.97 14.50 0.40
C ARG A 182 15.64 15.68 -0.49
N LYS A 183 16.59 16.63 -0.58
CA LYS A 183 16.55 17.68 -1.57
C LYS A 183 17.15 17.18 -2.87
N LEU A 184 16.35 17.17 -3.93
CA LEU A 184 16.81 16.75 -5.25
C LEU A 184 17.50 17.91 -5.99
N VAL A 185 18.60 17.59 -6.67
CA VAL A 185 19.20 18.50 -7.66
C VAL A 185 18.44 18.29 -8.96
N ARG A 186 17.58 19.24 -9.35
CA ARG A 186 16.79 19.13 -10.58
C ARG A 186 17.67 19.22 -11.83
N PRO A 187 17.58 18.27 -12.76
CA PRO A 187 17.99 18.50 -14.13
C PRO A 187 17.10 19.61 -14.75
N ARG A 188 17.70 20.53 -15.51
CA ARG A 188 17.00 21.73 -16.05
C ARG A 188 15.74 21.50 -16.89
N ARG A 189 15.43 20.27 -17.28
CA ARG A 189 14.34 19.90 -18.19
C ARG A 189 13.39 18.80 -17.66
N GLN A 190 13.45 18.46 -16.38
CA GLN A 190 12.60 17.39 -15.85
C GLN A 190 11.32 17.96 -15.23
N PRO A 191 10.14 17.37 -15.54
CA PRO A 191 8.87 17.82 -15.00
C PRO A 191 8.73 17.58 -13.49
N LEU A 192 7.71 18.15 -12.89
CA LEU A 192 7.40 18.04 -11.47
C LEU A 192 7.35 16.59 -10.98
N TYR A 193 6.91 15.70 -11.85
CA TYR A 193 6.73 14.30 -11.51
C TYR A 193 8.06 13.55 -11.30
N TYR A 194 9.21 14.09 -11.73
CA TYR A 194 10.52 13.51 -11.43
C TYR A 194 10.74 13.32 -9.92
N ALA A 195 10.27 14.27 -9.11
CA ALA A 195 10.41 14.19 -7.66
C ALA A 195 9.53 13.09 -7.04
N HIS A 196 8.43 12.72 -7.71
CA HIS A 196 7.51 11.66 -7.28
C HIS A 196 7.81 10.30 -7.93
N SER A 197 8.74 10.22 -8.85
CA SER A 197 9.06 9.00 -9.58
C SER A 197 9.58 7.89 -8.65
N SER A 198 9.08 6.68 -8.82
CA SER A 198 9.56 5.47 -8.15
C SER A 198 11.04 5.21 -8.37
N ALA A 199 11.55 5.45 -9.58
CA ALA A 199 12.98 5.36 -9.91
C ALA A 199 13.83 6.31 -9.05
N THR A 200 13.37 7.56 -8.84
CA THR A 200 14.06 8.54 -7.99
C THR A 200 14.03 8.12 -6.52
N TYR A 201 12.94 7.54 -6.06
CA TYR A 201 12.85 6.98 -4.70
C TYR A 201 13.72 5.73 -4.53
N THR A 202 13.85 4.89 -5.55
CA THR A 202 14.80 3.76 -5.57
C THR A 202 16.22 4.23 -5.31
N GLU A 203 16.66 5.29 -5.99
CA GLU A 203 17.98 5.87 -5.76
C GLU A 203 18.13 6.44 -4.35
N THR A 204 17.05 7.04 -3.81
CA THR A 204 17.04 7.57 -2.44
C THR A 204 17.16 6.46 -1.40
N ALA A 205 16.47 5.33 -1.59
CA ALA A 205 16.59 4.16 -0.72
C ALA A 205 18.03 3.60 -0.74
N ARG A 206 18.62 3.45 -1.91
CA ARG A 206 20.03 3.02 -2.05
C ARG A 206 21.03 3.99 -1.39
N GLN A 207 20.77 5.29 -1.46
CA GLN A 207 21.60 6.27 -0.74
C GLN A 207 21.45 6.15 0.77
N LEU A 208 20.24 5.97 1.26
CA LEU A 208 19.98 5.75 2.69
C LEU A 208 20.75 4.55 3.23
N GLU A 209 20.72 3.42 2.51
CA GLU A 209 21.46 2.21 2.90
C GLU A 209 22.98 2.47 2.94
N ARG A 210 23.53 3.18 1.94
CA ARG A 210 24.95 3.57 1.95
C ARG A 210 25.28 4.47 3.14
N MET A 211 24.43 5.43 3.47
CA MET A 211 24.63 6.34 4.60
C MET A 211 24.60 5.59 5.94
N VAL A 212 23.67 4.70 6.14
CA VAL A 212 23.56 3.89 7.35
C VAL A 212 24.72 2.92 7.49
N LYS A 213 25.21 2.36 6.39
CA LYS A 213 26.43 1.51 6.41
C LYS A 213 27.68 2.26 6.87
N VAL A 214 27.78 3.55 6.54
CA VAL A 214 28.90 4.42 6.97
C VAL A 214 28.71 4.90 8.41
N ASN A 215 27.48 5.20 8.80
CA ASN A 215 27.12 5.65 10.15
C ASN A 215 25.98 4.80 10.73
N PRO A 216 26.29 3.65 11.33
CA PRO A 216 25.29 2.68 11.82
C PRO A 216 24.65 3.06 13.16
N TRP A 217 24.75 4.32 13.57
CA TRP A 217 24.28 4.77 14.86
C TRP A 217 23.07 5.68 14.77
N GLY A 218 22.25 5.64 15.81
CA GLY A 218 21.09 6.50 15.96
C GLY A 218 19.80 5.91 15.43
N ARG A 219 18.72 6.65 15.64
CA ARG A 219 17.34 6.20 15.35
C ARG A 219 17.12 5.77 13.90
N THR A 220 17.67 6.53 12.95
CA THR A 220 17.55 6.20 11.52
C THR A 220 18.20 4.86 11.19
N ALA A 221 19.42 4.63 11.70
CA ALA A 221 20.12 3.36 11.49
C ALA A 221 19.38 2.19 12.13
N SER A 222 18.84 2.36 13.33
CA SER A 222 18.04 1.33 14.01
C SER A 222 16.76 1.01 13.23
N ALA A 223 16.06 2.02 12.71
CA ALA A 223 14.85 1.80 11.91
C ALA A 223 15.16 1.09 10.58
N VAL A 224 16.24 1.48 9.89
CA VAL A 224 16.69 0.83 8.66
C VAL A 224 17.08 -0.63 8.93
N ALA A 225 17.81 -0.90 10.00
CA ALA A 225 18.20 -2.25 10.41
C ALA A 225 16.96 -3.14 10.64
N ALA A 226 15.94 -2.63 11.35
CA ALA A 226 14.70 -3.37 11.60
C ALA A 226 13.96 -3.73 10.29
N LEU A 227 14.02 -2.89 9.26
CA LEU A 227 13.50 -3.23 7.94
C LEU A 227 14.37 -4.27 7.22
N GLN A 228 15.70 -4.14 7.35
CA GLN A 228 16.66 -5.06 6.73
C GLN A 228 16.59 -6.48 7.32
N ASP A 229 16.15 -6.63 8.57
CA ASP A 229 15.92 -7.95 9.21
C ASP A 229 14.84 -8.78 8.48
N PHE A 230 13.97 -8.13 7.69
CA PHE A 230 13.01 -8.82 6.82
C PHE A 230 13.61 -9.36 5.54
N LEU A 231 14.74 -8.81 5.07
CA LEU A 231 15.36 -9.21 3.82
C LEU A 231 15.95 -10.63 3.92
N PRO A 232 16.05 -11.36 2.80
CA PRO A 232 16.70 -12.66 2.79
C PRO A 232 18.14 -12.56 3.28
N GLN A 233 18.52 -13.49 4.14
CA GLN A 233 19.91 -13.74 4.49
C GLN A 233 20.50 -14.79 3.56
N ASP A 234 21.83 -14.95 3.59
CA ASP A 234 22.50 -15.98 2.83
C ASP A 234 21.88 -17.35 3.12
N ASP A 235 21.59 -18.13 2.06
CA ASP A 235 21.00 -19.48 2.10
C ASP A 235 19.54 -19.60 2.56
N GLU A 236 18.83 -18.49 2.80
CA GLU A 236 17.40 -18.57 3.11
C GLU A 236 16.56 -18.90 1.86
N VAL A 237 15.63 -19.82 2.01
CA VAL A 237 14.69 -20.18 0.96
C VAL A 237 13.71 -19.02 0.72
N THR A 238 13.56 -18.63 -0.53
CA THR A 238 12.61 -17.59 -0.93
C THR A 238 11.64 -18.10 -1.98
N ARG A 239 10.43 -17.52 -1.99
CA ARG A 239 9.43 -17.76 -3.02
C ARG A 239 8.82 -16.44 -3.45
N VAL A 240 8.88 -16.16 -4.75
CA VAL A 240 8.36 -14.92 -5.34
C VAL A 240 7.04 -15.20 -6.05
N MET A 241 6.05 -14.36 -5.81
CA MET A 241 4.73 -14.42 -6.43
C MET A 241 4.32 -13.03 -6.90
N PHE A 242 3.66 -12.96 -8.05
CA PHE A 242 3.04 -11.74 -8.55
C PHE A 242 1.53 -11.90 -8.58
N TYR A 243 0.84 -10.85 -8.14
CA TYR A 243 -0.61 -10.76 -8.13
C TYR A 243 -1.06 -9.56 -8.94
N GLU A 244 -2.12 -9.72 -9.70
CA GLU A 244 -2.82 -8.62 -10.36
C GLU A 244 -4.15 -8.43 -9.66
N ILE A 245 -4.39 -7.21 -9.18
CA ILE A 245 -5.59 -6.84 -8.47
C ILE A 245 -6.51 -6.09 -9.43
N TRP A 246 -7.74 -6.57 -9.54
CA TRP A 246 -8.77 -6.05 -10.41
C TRP A 246 -10.01 -5.70 -9.59
N GLN A 247 -10.83 -4.80 -10.11
CA GLN A 247 -12.17 -4.53 -9.57
C GLN A 247 -13.22 -4.64 -10.67
N ASP A 248 -14.43 -5.01 -10.28
CA ASP A 248 -15.55 -5.01 -11.18
C ASP A 248 -15.93 -3.57 -11.55
N VAL A 249 -16.02 -3.29 -12.84
CA VAL A 249 -16.51 -2.01 -13.34
C VAL A 249 -18.03 -2.06 -13.31
N THR A 250 -18.64 -1.48 -12.28
CA THR A 250 -20.08 -1.24 -12.30
C THR A 250 -20.37 -0.10 -13.27
N THR A 251 -20.88 -0.44 -14.44
CA THR A 251 -21.49 0.57 -15.31
C THR A 251 -22.71 1.10 -14.58
N PRO A 252 -22.78 2.38 -14.20
CA PRO A 252 -24.00 2.91 -13.58
C PRO A 252 -25.12 2.76 -14.58
N THR A 253 -26.12 1.95 -14.24
CA THR A 253 -27.28 1.69 -15.11
C THR A 253 -28.25 2.87 -15.19
N SER A 254 -28.07 3.88 -14.35
CA SER A 254 -28.69 5.20 -14.49
C SER A 254 -28.00 6.18 -13.54
N PHE A 255 -27.50 7.29 -14.05
CA PHE A 255 -27.34 8.48 -13.22
C PHE A 255 -28.76 9.00 -12.96
N GLU A 256 -29.32 8.74 -11.79
CA GLU A 256 -30.25 9.71 -11.26
C GLU A 256 -29.42 10.96 -11.00
N THR A 257 -29.60 11.95 -11.87
CA THR A 257 -29.04 13.27 -11.66
C THR A 257 -29.58 13.78 -10.33
N PHE A 258 -28.76 13.74 -9.29
CA PHE A 258 -28.97 14.57 -8.13
C PHE A 258 -28.77 16.00 -8.59
N ASP A 259 -29.85 16.67 -8.95
CA ASP A 259 -29.87 18.12 -8.98
C ASP A 259 -29.66 18.59 -7.52
N PRO A 260 -28.52 19.21 -7.19
CA PRO A 260 -28.39 19.81 -5.90
C PRO A 260 -29.37 20.99 -5.85
N VAL A 261 -30.50 20.81 -5.20
CA VAL A 261 -31.38 21.93 -4.87
C VAL A 261 -30.64 22.76 -3.83
N VAL A 262 -29.82 23.67 -4.29
CA VAL A 262 -29.27 24.73 -3.45
C VAL A 262 -30.40 25.72 -3.19
N THR A 263 -31.17 25.44 -2.15
CA THR A 263 -32.10 26.43 -1.60
C THR A 263 -31.25 27.44 -0.82
N LEU A 264 -30.92 28.55 -1.44
CA LEU A 264 -30.39 29.71 -0.72
C LEU A 264 -31.51 30.24 0.20
N ALA A 265 -31.51 29.78 1.43
CA ALA A 265 -32.33 30.42 2.47
C ALA A 265 -31.73 31.80 2.76
N LYS A 266 -32.46 32.85 2.37
CA LYS A 266 -32.26 34.19 2.88
C LYS A 266 -32.83 34.22 4.30
N ASP A 267 -32.05 33.85 5.28
CA ASP A 267 -32.25 34.30 6.66
C ASP A 267 -31.05 33.96 7.54
N ASP A 268 -30.74 34.88 8.47
CA ASP A 268 -29.52 34.93 9.28
C ASP A 268 -29.50 33.95 10.48
N SER A 269 -29.94 32.71 10.31
CA SER A 269 -29.76 31.67 11.32
C SER A 269 -28.92 30.54 10.76
N VAL A 270 -27.66 30.50 11.17
CA VAL A 270 -26.73 29.40 10.84
C VAL A 270 -27.20 28.15 11.59
N THR A 271 -28.00 27.34 10.95
CA THR A 271 -28.21 25.94 11.37
C THR A 271 -27.12 25.09 10.74
N PRO A 272 -26.43 24.18 11.47
CA PRO A 272 -25.48 23.27 10.88
C PRO A 272 -26.22 22.38 9.88
N VAL A 273 -25.83 22.42 8.63
CA VAL A 273 -26.30 21.45 7.61
C VAL A 273 -25.51 20.17 7.87
N GLU A 274 -26.16 19.17 8.44
CA GLU A 274 -25.64 17.81 8.40
C GLU A 274 -25.69 17.32 6.95
N PHE A 275 -24.52 17.13 6.36
CA PHE A 275 -24.40 16.43 5.10
C PHE A 275 -24.52 14.94 5.39
N ASP A 276 -25.69 14.39 5.16
CA ASP A 276 -25.88 12.93 5.06
C ASP A 276 -25.24 12.48 3.73
N VAL A 277 -23.96 12.16 3.78
CA VAL A 277 -23.25 11.54 2.65
C VAL A 277 -23.53 10.04 2.73
N SER A 278 -24.73 9.63 2.37
CA SER A 278 -25.04 8.24 2.10
C SER A 278 -24.43 7.86 0.74
N TRP A 279 -23.19 7.37 0.75
CA TRP A 279 -22.64 6.70 -0.41
C TRP A 279 -23.36 5.36 -0.60
N PRO A 280 -23.70 4.99 -1.84
CA PRO A 280 -24.23 3.66 -2.08
C PRO A 280 -23.20 2.63 -1.61
N PRO A 281 -23.64 1.50 -1.03
CA PRO A 281 -22.72 0.44 -0.65
C PRO A 281 -21.94 -0.01 -1.88
N SER A 282 -20.61 -0.02 -1.81
CA SER A 282 -19.77 -0.49 -2.90
C SER A 282 -20.07 -1.96 -3.13
N SER A 283 -20.76 -2.27 -4.22
CA SER A 283 -20.95 -3.65 -4.71
C SER A 283 -19.76 -4.15 -5.52
N SER A 284 -18.64 -3.39 -5.53
CA SER A 284 -17.46 -3.75 -6.30
C SER A 284 -16.72 -4.89 -5.63
N ARG A 285 -16.49 -5.96 -6.40
CA ARG A 285 -15.67 -7.12 -6.01
C ARG A 285 -14.24 -6.90 -6.42
N ALA A 286 -13.30 -7.12 -5.52
CA ALA A 286 -11.89 -7.24 -5.89
C ALA A 286 -11.61 -8.66 -6.40
N THR A 287 -10.99 -8.78 -7.55
CA THR A 287 -10.51 -10.05 -8.12
C THR A 287 -8.98 -10.06 -8.09
N VAL A 288 -8.40 -11.19 -7.71
CA VAL A 288 -6.94 -11.33 -7.60
C VAL A 288 -6.48 -12.43 -8.55
N SER A 289 -5.57 -12.09 -9.46
CA SER A 289 -4.91 -13.04 -10.36
C SER A 289 -3.48 -13.29 -9.91
N VAL A 290 -3.02 -14.55 -10.00
CA VAL A 290 -1.73 -14.98 -9.49
C VAL A 290 -0.83 -15.49 -10.61
N ALA A 291 0.45 -15.11 -10.60
CA ALA A 291 1.52 -15.76 -11.31
C ALA A 291 2.63 -16.17 -10.32
N SER A 292 3.11 -17.41 -10.38
CA SER A 292 4.13 -17.94 -9.46
C SER A 292 5.32 -18.50 -10.25
N SER A 293 6.51 -18.40 -9.66
CA SER A 293 7.74 -18.94 -10.22
C SER A 293 7.79 -20.49 -10.26
N ASP A 294 6.89 -21.16 -9.54
CA ASP A 294 6.89 -22.62 -9.39
C ASP A 294 6.17 -23.37 -10.53
N SER A 295 5.58 -22.66 -11.50
CA SER A 295 4.90 -23.29 -12.63
C SER A 295 5.81 -23.30 -13.87
N ASP A 296 6.26 -24.46 -14.30
CA ASP A 296 6.91 -24.69 -15.61
C ASP A 296 5.99 -24.38 -16.81
N GLU A 297 4.74 -24.09 -16.56
CA GLU A 297 3.76 -23.58 -17.52
C GLU A 297 3.00 -22.43 -16.91
N GLY A 298 3.11 -21.26 -17.53
CA GLY A 298 2.42 -20.02 -17.10
C GLY A 298 0.90 -20.13 -17.19
N ALA A 299 0.29 -20.90 -16.31
CA ALA A 299 -1.15 -21.00 -16.16
C ALA A 299 -1.64 -19.81 -15.33
N LEU A 300 -2.39 -18.91 -15.96
CA LEU A 300 -3.14 -17.88 -15.29
C LEU A 300 -4.31 -18.55 -14.55
N LEU A 301 -4.19 -18.71 -13.24
CA LEU A 301 -5.28 -19.20 -12.41
C LEU A 301 -6.06 -17.99 -11.89
N THR A 302 -7.28 -17.82 -12.38
CA THR A 302 -8.24 -16.84 -11.87
C THR A 302 -9.03 -17.49 -10.73
N SER A 303 -8.88 -17.01 -9.50
CA SER A 303 -9.77 -17.40 -8.41
C SER A 303 -10.68 -16.24 -8.07
N THR A 304 -11.98 -16.46 -8.19
CA THR A 304 -13.00 -15.53 -7.71
C THR A 304 -13.34 -15.95 -6.27
N VAL A 305 -13.02 -15.11 -5.29
CA VAL A 305 -13.39 -15.39 -3.90
C VAL A 305 -14.73 -14.72 -3.64
N ASN A 306 -15.75 -15.56 -3.42
CA ASN A 306 -17.06 -15.14 -2.94
C ASN A 306 -17.08 -15.19 -1.43
N ASP A 307 -17.64 -14.14 -0.83
CA ASP A 307 -18.11 -14.03 0.56
C ASP A 307 -17.04 -13.85 1.65
N PHE A 308 -16.86 -12.58 2.04
CA PHE A 308 -16.60 -12.26 3.44
C PHE A 308 -17.92 -11.87 4.11
N PRO A 309 -18.23 -12.41 5.29
CA PRO A 309 -19.38 -11.94 6.06
C PRO A 309 -19.17 -10.47 6.43
N SER A 310 -20.14 -9.64 6.12
CA SER A 310 -20.25 -8.28 6.62
C SER A 310 -20.20 -8.31 8.16
N LEU A 311 -19.19 -7.69 8.75
CA LEU A 311 -19.15 -7.44 10.19
C LEU A 311 -20.23 -6.39 10.49
N GLU A 312 -21.38 -6.87 10.94
CA GLU A 312 -22.39 -6.03 11.58
C GLU A 312 -21.76 -5.35 12.80
N ARG A 313 -21.76 -4.03 12.79
CA ARG A 313 -21.49 -3.24 13.98
C ARG A 313 -22.65 -3.44 14.94
N THR A 314 -22.42 -4.10 16.05
CA THR A 314 -23.32 -3.98 17.20
C THR A 314 -23.19 -2.57 17.79
N PRO A 315 -24.28 -1.82 17.96
CA PRO A 315 -24.27 -0.59 18.71
C PRO A 315 -24.34 -0.92 20.22
N ASN A 316 -23.64 -0.10 21.02
CA ASN A 316 -23.64 0.02 22.49
C ASN A 316 -22.52 -0.76 23.20
N ASP A 317 -21.68 0.00 23.93
CA ASP A 317 -22.01 0.39 25.30
C ASP A 317 -21.16 1.61 25.74
N GLU A 318 -21.79 2.43 26.59
CA GLU A 318 -21.49 3.70 27.24
C GLU A 318 -20.04 4.00 27.63
#